data_ee61df358735b540275d365317872b80
#
_entry.id   ee61df358735b540275d365317872b80
#
_cell.length_a   1.000
_cell.length_b   1.000
_cell.length_c   1.000
_cell.angle_alpha   90.00
_cell.angle_beta   90.00
_cell.angle_gamma   90.00
#
_symmetry.space_group_name_H-M   'P 1'
#
loop_
_entity.id
_entity.type
_entity.pdbx_description
1 polymer ?
#
loop_
_entity_poly.entity_id
_entity_poly.type
_entity_poly.pdbx_seq_one_letter_code
_entity_poly.pdbx_strand_id
1 'polypeptide(L)'
;MASAIPSSVAQAQNLIIFVSDNEADLTIAAKVSELLNAELVVTPWGIYDPNVSAKIIDMDPSLVIIIGGPVAVVDRYSEDFQSFGVSYTRLYGENRVETAMKVIEFIKKDYPDILRGAKFFAVYGWDLGGILRLREIMKEDKSVIPVFVGPNTTNLPVTISGVIVTSNSEKIMGRFKVGNVRVIQAKITRDVALKAIEYAQMAIENAKEVSGDQELLNSAMTLFDLAKKAFSEGDYEKAYALAFASLAKAQKTIVLGNVGKDSTLVMKLKSQLRLMWALVFRLEVKGQDVSQATYYLKLAEKALEEGKIDEAIIYLEKAKESLKERVKGRMKWEPVRGRGRGRP
;
A
#
# COMPACT_ATOMS: atom_id res chain seq x y z
N MET A 1 33.67 15.42 -21.02
CA MET A 1 34.06 14.86 -19.70
C MET A 1 32.77 14.33 -19.05
N ALA A 2 32.56 13.03 -19.11
CA ALA A 2 31.39 12.40 -18.50
C ALA A 2 31.69 12.21 -17.01
N SER A 3 30.94 12.91 -16.17
CA SER A 3 31.01 12.75 -14.72
C SER A 3 30.45 11.37 -14.35
N ALA A 4 31.31 10.48 -13.97
CA ALA A 4 30.92 9.18 -13.39
C ALA A 4 30.21 9.45 -12.06
N ILE A 5 28.92 9.11 -11.98
CA ILE A 5 28.19 9.04 -10.71
C ILE A 5 28.81 7.86 -9.92
N PRO A 6 29.32 8.08 -8.72
CA PRO A 6 29.96 7.00 -7.97
C PRO A 6 28.93 5.94 -7.57
N SER A 7 29.28 4.66 -7.77
CA SER A 7 28.53 3.45 -7.44
C SER A 7 28.34 3.21 -5.92
N SER A 8 28.37 4.25 -5.10
CA SER A 8 28.32 4.18 -3.63
C SER A 8 27.01 4.67 -3.01
N VAL A 9 25.90 4.64 -3.75
CA VAL A 9 24.57 5.06 -3.21
C VAL A 9 23.76 3.84 -2.73
N ALA A 10 24.43 2.79 -2.29
CA ALA A 10 23.80 1.71 -1.50
C ALA A 10 23.88 1.98 0.01
N GLN A 11 24.02 3.23 0.44
CA GLN A 11 24.01 3.59 1.84
C GLN A 11 22.62 4.07 2.25
N ALA A 12 21.88 3.17 2.95
CA ALA A 12 20.83 3.47 3.91
C ALA A 12 19.90 4.65 3.53
N GLN A 13 19.32 4.63 2.33
CA GLN A 13 18.13 5.41 2.09
C GLN A 13 17.01 4.75 2.88
N ASN A 14 16.45 5.46 3.86
CA ASN A 14 15.25 5.00 4.57
C ASN A 14 14.06 5.08 3.61
N LEU A 15 13.98 4.09 2.69
CA LEU A 15 12.93 4.00 1.69
C LEU A 15 11.73 3.26 2.27
N ILE A 16 10.54 3.77 1.98
CA ILE A 16 9.29 3.10 2.31
C ILE A 16 8.53 2.81 1.01
N ILE A 17 8.12 1.56 0.85
CA ILE A 17 7.11 1.17 -0.13
C ILE A 17 5.76 1.19 0.56
N PHE A 18 4.86 2.05 0.10
CA PHE A 18 3.54 2.22 0.69
C PHE A 18 2.45 1.77 -0.30
N VAL A 19 1.57 0.88 0.14
CA VAL A 19 0.59 0.22 -0.73
C VAL A 19 -0.68 -0.12 0.05
N SER A 20 -1.79 -0.32 -0.66
CA SER A 20 -2.99 -0.92 -0.06
C SER A 20 -2.89 -2.44 0.05
N ASP A 21 -3.77 -3.04 0.85
CA ASP A 21 -3.89 -4.49 1.02
C ASP A 21 -4.51 -5.22 -0.20
N ASN A 22 -4.69 -4.54 -1.32
CA ASN A 22 -5.08 -5.16 -2.58
C ASN A 22 -4.01 -6.15 -3.03
N GLU A 23 -4.39 -7.41 -3.27
CA GLU A 23 -3.44 -8.50 -3.47
C GLU A 23 -2.49 -8.32 -4.65
N ALA A 24 -2.96 -7.75 -5.76
CA ALA A 24 -2.12 -7.49 -6.93
C ALA A 24 -1.07 -6.41 -6.62
N ASP A 25 -1.52 -5.24 -6.12
CA ASP A 25 -0.64 -4.13 -5.79
C ASP A 25 0.33 -4.52 -4.66
N LEU A 26 -0.16 -5.24 -3.64
CA LEU A 26 0.66 -5.75 -2.54
C LEU A 26 1.72 -6.75 -3.02
N THR A 27 1.41 -7.58 -4.03
CA THR A 27 2.37 -8.55 -4.56
C THR A 27 3.54 -7.88 -5.27
N ILE A 28 3.28 -6.88 -6.12
CA ILE A 28 4.36 -6.13 -6.77
C ILE A 28 5.11 -5.25 -5.76
N ALA A 29 4.41 -4.62 -4.82
CA ALA A 29 5.00 -3.79 -3.79
C ALA A 29 5.94 -4.58 -2.86
N ALA A 30 5.53 -5.78 -2.44
CA ALA A 30 6.38 -6.67 -1.66
C ALA A 30 7.66 -7.06 -2.41
N LYS A 31 7.56 -7.29 -3.72
CA LYS A 31 8.74 -7.57 -4.55
C LYS A 31 9.67 -6.37 -4.66
N VAL A 32 9.13 -5.18 -4.87
CA VAL A 32 9.91 -3.94 -4.92
C VAL A 32 10.58 -3.65 -3.58
N SER A 33 9.87 -3.84 -2.47
CA SER A 33 10.42 -3.72 -1.12
C SER A 33 11.62 -4.66 -0.91
N GLU A 34 11.50 -5.93 -1.33
CA GLU A 34 12.60 -6.90 -1.28
C GLU A 34 13.79 -6.44 -2.14
N LEU A 35 13.54 -6.03 -3.38
CA LEU A 35 14.58 -5.62 -4.33
C LEU A 35 15.33 -4.36 -3.91
N LEU A 36 14.63 -3.39 -3.31
CA LEU A 36 15.21 -2.12 -2.88
C LEU A 36 15.67 -2.12 -1.41
N ASN A 37 15.49 -3.24 -0.70
CA ASN A 37 15.71 -3.34 0.75
C ASN A 37 14.98 -2.21 1.50
N ALA A 38 13.72 -1.95 1.11
CA ALA A 38 12.87 -0.91 1.65
C ALA A 38 11.86 -1.47 2.65
N GLU A 39 11.38 -0.66 3.61
CA GLU A 39 10.29 -1.10 4.48
C GLU A 39 8.96 -1.08 3.72
N LEU A 40 8.19 -2.16 3.86
CA LEU A 40 6.84 -2.27 3.29
C LEU A 40 5.80 -1.84 4.34
N VAL A 41 5.03 -0.81 4.03
CA VAL A 41 3.89 -0.37 4.84
C VAL A 41 2.61 -0.57 4.05
N VAL A 42 1.63 -1.21 4.69
CA VAL A 42 0.34 -1.55 4.07
C VAL A 42 -0.79 -0.79 4.75
N THR A 43 -1.75 -0.32 3.97
CA THR A 43 -2.98 0.33 4.44
C THR A 43 -4.22 -0.40 3.92
N PRO A 44 -5.36 -0.35 4.61
CA PRO A 44 -6.62 -0.85 4.07
C PRO A 44 -6.97 -0.16 2.74
N TRP A 45 -7.47 -0.94 1.78
CA TRP A 45 -7.83 -0.44 0.46
C TRP A 45 -8.96 0.59 0.53
N GLY A 46 -8.71 1.78 -0.01
CA GLY A 46 -9.70 2.86 -0.09
C GLY A 46 -10.03 3.55 1.24
N ILE A 47 -9.35 3.21 2.33
CA ILE A 47 -9.58 3.76 3.67
C ILE A 47 -8.35 4.53 4.14
N TYR A 48 -8.61 5.68 4.77
CA TYR A 48 -7.57 6.45 5.44
C TYR A 48 -7.44 6.02 6.92
N ASP A 49 -6.23 5.64 7.31
CA ASP A 49 -5.88 5.37 8.72
C ASP A 49 -4.79 6.37 9.19
N PRO A 50 -5.11 7.29 10.10
CA PRO A 50 -4.15 8.26 10.62
C PRO A 50 -2.95 7.61 11.35
N ASN A 51 -3.10 6.39 11.89
CA ASN A 51 -2.01 5.68 12.55
C ASN A 51 -0.96 5.20 11.54
N VAL A 52 -1.39 4.82 10.33
CA VAL A 52 -0.49 4.44 9.23
C VAL A 52 0.28 5.68 8.75
N SER A 53 -0.41 6.82 8.57
CA SER A 53 0.23 8.08 8.21
C SER A 53 1.25 8.50 9.29
N ALA A 54 0.86 8.46 10.56
CA ALA A 54 1.75 8.76 11.69
C ALA A 54 2.96 7.81 11.74
N LYS A 55 2.77 6.51 11.48
CA LYS A 55 3.86 5.53 11.42
C LYS A 55 4.90 5.93 10.37
N ILE A 56 4.47 6.26 9.16
CA ILE A 56 5.37 6.63 8.06
C ILE A 56 6.11 7.94 8.38
N ILE A 57 5.39 8.96 8.87
CA ILE A 57 6.00 10.25 9.24
C ILE A 57 7.04 10.06 10.36
N ASP A 58 6.70 9.28 11.39
CA ASP A 58 7.58 8.98 12.52
C ASP A 58 8.85 8.19 12.14
N MET A 59 8.84 7.49 11.02
CA MET A 59 10.02 6.80 10.48
C MET A 59 11.01 7.73 9.79
N ASP A 60 10.63 8.98 9.52
CA ASP A 60 11.43 10.01 8.85
C ASP A 60 12.10 9.48 7.56
N PRO A 61 11.31 8.98 6.59
CA PRO A 61 11.85 8.37 5.38
C PRO A 61 12.49 9.40 4.45
N SER A 62 13.55 8.99 3.75
CA SER A 62 14.13 9.79 2.66
C SER A 62 13.19 9.90 1.47
N LEU A 63 12.41 8.83 1.21
CA LEU A 63 11.41 8.78 0.14
C LEU A 63 10.35 7.73 0.45
N VAL A 64 9.09 8.07 0.23
CA VAL A 64 7.96 7.14 0.20
C VAL A 64 7.55 6.87 -1.25
N ILE A 65 7.59 5.61 -1.68
CA ILE A 65 7.09 5.19 -2.98
C ILE A 65 5.70 4.61 -2.78
N ILE A 66 4.67 5.36 -3.17
CA ILE A 66 3.27 4.93 -3.09
C ILE A 66 2.96 4.10 -4.34
N ILE A 67 2.54 2.84 -4.15
CA ILE A 67 2.08 1.97 -5.23
C ILE A 67 0.56 1.83 -5.14
N GLY A 68 -0.13 2.33 -6.16
CA GLY A 68 -1.58 2.37 -6.24
C GLY A 68 -2.15 3.76 -6.42
N GLY A 69 -3.29 3.84 -7.14
CA GLY A 69 -4.01 5.07 -7.41
C GLY A 69 -4.76 5.62 -6.17
N PRO A 70 -5.34 6.84 -6.30
CA PRO A 70 -6.02 7.51 -5.19
C PRO A 70 -7.27 6.78 -4.67
N VAL A 71 -7.80 5.84 -5.46
CA VAL A 71 -8.90 4.96 -5.01
C VAL A 71 -8.39 3.86 -4.06
N ALA A 72 -7.17 3.38 -4.26
CA ALA A 72 -6.59 2.30 -3.46
C ALA A 72 -5.84 2.84 -2.23
N VAL A 73 -4.96 3.82 -2.46
CA VAL A 73 -4.24 4.56 -1.41
C VAL A 73 -4.71 6.01 -1.48
N VAL A 74 -5.66 6.38 -0.64
CA VAL A 74 -6.36 7.67 -0.71
C VAL A 74 -5.41 8.87 -0.60
N ASP A 75 -5.73 9.97 -1.30
CA ASP A 75 -4.86 11.15 -1.42
C ASP A 75 -4.57 11.84 -0.08
N ARG A 76 -5.39 11.58 0.93
CA ARG A 76 -5.17 12.09 2.28
C ARG A 76 -3.77 11.76 2.83
N TYR A 77 -3.22 10.58 2.52
CA TYR A 77 -1.84 10.23 2.89
C TYR A 77 -0.81 11.16 2.23
N SER A 78 -1.00 11.48 0.95
CA SER A 78 -0.12 12.40 0.22
C SER A 78 -0.17 13.82 0.80
N GLU A 79 -1.37 14.28 1.19
CA GLU A 79 -1.55 15.57 1.87
C GLU A 79 -0.80 15.61 3.20
N ASP A 80 -0.88 14.54 3.98
CA ASP A 80 -0.16 14.43 5.26
C ASP A 80 1.36 14.45 5.05
N PHE A 81 1.87 13.65 4.11
CA PHE A 81 3.30 13.60 3.78
C PHE A 81 3.79 14.98 3.37
N GLN A 82 3.08 15.66 2.48
CA GLN A 82 3.40 17.03 2.06
C GLN A 82 3.40 17.99 3.25
N SER A 83 2.39 17.90 4.13
CA SER A 83 2.25 18.79 5.28
C SER A 83 3.37 18.64 6.30
N PHE A 84 3.93 17.42 6.44
CA PHE A 84 5.07 17.13 7.32
C PHE A 84 6.43 17.20 6.61
N GLY A 85 6.46 17.48 5.29
CA GLY A 85 7.68 17.62 4.51
C GLY A 85 8.35 16.27 4.23
N VAL A 86 7.58 15.19 4.18
CA VAL A 86 8.03 13.86 3.75
C VAL A 86 7.98 13.81 2.22
N SER A 87 9.11 13.46 1.61
CA SER A 87 9.19 13.29 0.15
C SER A 87 8.48 12.02 -0.28
N TYR A 88 7.69 12.11 -1.34
CA TYR A 88 7.01 10.93 -1.89
C TYR A 88 6.93 10.96 -3.42
N THR A 89 6.77 9.80 -4.02
CA THR A 89 6.37 9.61 -5.41
C THR A 89 5.25 8.58 -5.47
N ARG A 90 4.35 8.71 -6.46
CA ARG A 90 3.23 7.78 -6.63
C ARG A 90 3.32 7.10 -8.00
N LEU A 91 3.28 5.77 -7.97
CA LEU A 91 3.28 4.91 -9.16
C LEU A 91 1.90 4.27 -9.30
N TYR A 92 1.15 4.63 -10.34
CA TYR A 92 -0.16 4.07 -10.63
C TYR A 92 -0.54 4.22 -12.10
N GLY A 93 -1.49 3.40 -12.53
CA GLY A 93 -2.20 3.46 -13.80
C GLY A 93 -3.71 3.43 -13.55
N GLU A 94 -4.51 3.34 -14.61
CA GLU A 94 -5.98 3.28 -14.53
C GLU A 94 -6.48 2.01 -13.80
N ASN A 95 -5.64 0.96 -13.78
CA ASN A 95 -5.95 -0.30 -13.15
C ASN A 95 -4.68 -0.98 -12.63
N ARG A 96 -4.84 -2.11 -11.92
CA ARG A 96 -3.73 -2.87 -11.31
C ARG A 96 -2.67 -3.37 -12.30
N VAL A 97 -3.04 -3.63 -13.56
CA VAL A 97 -2.10 -4.04 -14.61
C VAL A 97 -1.19 -2.89 -14.98
N GLU A 98 -1.77 -1.73 -15.25
CA GLU A 98 -1.00 -0.52 -15.58
C GLU A 98 -0.17 -0.03 -14.40
N THR A 99 -0.71 -0.12 -13.18
CA THR A 99 0.05 0.17 -11.96
C THR A 99 1.32 -0.69 -11.89
N ALA A 100 1.19 -2.00 -12.08
CA ALA A 100 2.35 -2.90 -12.08
C ALA A 100 3.33 -2.59 -13.22
N MET A 101 2.84 -2.23 -14.40
CA MET A 101 3.71 -1.81 -15.53
C MET A 101 4.49 -0.54 -15.18
N LYS A 102 3.85 0.47 -14.58
CA LYS A 102 4.52 1.70 -14.10
C LYS A 102 5.60 1.40 -13.06
N VAL A 103 5.36 0.45 -12.18
CA VAL A 103 6.36 0.01 -11.19
C VAL A 103 7.56 -0.64 -11.89
N ILE A 104 7.34 -1.53 -12.87
CA ILE A 104 8.41 -2.17 -13.64
C ILE A 104 9.21 -1.12 -14.44
N GLU A 105 8.52 -0.17 -15.08
CA GLU A 105 9.16 0.93 -15.83
C GLU A 105 10.04 1.80 -14.90
N PHE A 106 9.54 2.12 -13.72
CA PHE A 106 10.29 2.86 -12.70
C PHE A 106 11.57 2.13 -12.31
N ILE A 107 11.48 0.82 -11.98
CA ILE A 107 12.66 0.03 -11.62
C ILE A 107 13.65 -0.06 -12.79
N LYS A 108 13.15 -0.28 -14.02
CA LYS A 108 14.01 -0.32 -15.22
C LYS A 108 14.79 0.97 -15.44
N LYS A 109 14.17 2.11 -15.14
CA LYS A 109 14.76 3.42 -15.33
C LYS A 109 15.76 3.78 -14.24
N ASP A 110 15.33 3.63 -12.97
CA ASP A 110 16.07 4.19 -11.84
C ASP A 110 16.97 3.15 -11.15
N TYR A 111 16.70 1.85 -11.36
CA TYR A 111 17.43 0.72 -10.74
C TYR A 111 17.69 -0.43 -11.74
N PRO A 112 18.26 -0.18 -12.93
CA PRO A 112 18.36 -1.19 -13.99
C PRO A 112 19.15 -2.44 -13.61
N ASP A 113 20.16 -2.31 -12.75
CA ASP A 113 21.00 -3.43 -12.32
C ASP A 113 20.25 -4.46 -11.47
N ILE A 114 19.20 -4.06 -10.77
CA ILE A 114 18.37 -4.94 -9.94
C ILE A 114 17.60 -5.96 -10.79
N LEU A 115 17.31 -5.64 -12.05
CA LEU A 115 16.59 -6.53 -12.97
C LEU A 115 17.53 -7.50 -13.71
N ARG A 116 18.83 -7.45 -13.47
CA ARG A 116 19.79 -8.35 -14.12
C ARG A 116 19.55 -9.79 -13.69
N GLY A 117 19.22 -10.66 -14.64
CA GLY A 117 18.89 -12.06 -14.37
C GLY A 117 17.47 -12.31 -13.86
N ALA A 118 16.63 -11.28 -13.82
CA ALA A 118 15.22 -11.41 -13.43
C ALA A 118 14.44 -12.31 -14.39
N LYS A 119 13.52 -13.10 -13.84
CA LYS A 119 12.56 -13.93 -14.56
C LYS A 119 11.15 -13.34 -14.38
N PHE A 120 10.56 -12.86 -15.45
CA PHE A 120 9.25 -12.23 -15.40
C PHE A 120 8.15 -13.28 -15.58
N PHE A 121 7.27 -13.41 -14.57
CA PHE A 121 6.16 -14.35 -14.61
C PHE A 121 4.84 -13.59 -14.73
N ALA A 122 4.09 -13.88 -15.81
CA ALA A 122 2.82 -13.25 -16.06
C ALA A 122 1.69 -13.99 -15.36
N VAL A 123 0.75 -13.22 -14.80
CA VAL A 123 -0.49 -13.69 -14.19
C VAL A 123 -1.63 -12.74 -14.51
N TYR A 124 -2.85 -13.27 -14.65
CA TYR A 124 -4.02 -12.41 -14.82
C TYR A 124 -4.26 -11.59 -13.56
N GLY A 125 -4.27 -10.24 -13.68
CA GLY A 125 -4.29 -9.32 -12.54
C GLY A 125 -5.54 -9.39 -11.65
N TRP A 126 -6.59 -10.06 -12.10
CA TRP A 126 -7.83 -10.31 -11.33
C TRP A 126 -7.98 -11.76 -10.89
N ASP A 127 -6.96 -12.58 -11.05
CA ASP A 127 -6.96 -13.97 -10.65
C ASP A 127 -6.19 -14.16 -9.33
N LEU A 128 -6.90 -14.04 -8.22
CA LEU A 128 -6.32 -14.22 -6.89
C LEU A 128 -5.61 -15.56 -6.72
N GLY A 129 -6.17 -16.65 -7.27
CA GLY A 129 -5.54 -17.96 -7.20
C GLY A 129 -4.19 -18.01 -7.93
N GLY A 130 -4.14 -17.39 -9.11
CA GLY A 130 -2.89 -17.23 -9.86
C GLY A 130 -1.88 -16.34 -9.13
N ILE A 131 -2.34 -15.23 -8.54
CA ILE A 131 -1.50 -14.30 -7.77
C ILE A 131 -0.90 -14.97 -6.53
N LEU A 132 -1.70 -15.72 -5.78
CA LEU A 132 -1.21 -16.46 -4.61
C LEU A 132 -0.16 -17.51 -5.01
N ARG A 133 -0.41 -18.24 -6.12
CA ARG A 133 0.59 -19.19 -6.65
C ARG A 133 1.89 -18.49 -7.08
N LEU A 134 1.80 -17.33 -7.69
CA LEU A 134 2.95 -16.50 -8.04
C LEU A 134 3.77 -16.11 -6.79
N ARG A 135 3.11 -15.72 -5.71
CA ARG A 135 3.76 -15.40 -4.44
C ARG A 135 4.51 -16.58 -3.83
N GLU A 136 3.97 -17.79 -3.94
CA GLU A 136 4.69 -19.00 -3.52
C GLU A 136 5.98 -19.19 -4.34
N ILE A 137 5.87 -19.09 -5.66
CA ILE A 137 7.03 -19.19 -6.56
C ILE A 137 8.08 -18.13 -6.24
N MET A 138 7.67 -16.89 -5.97
CA MET A 138 8.58 -15.80 -5.58
C MET A 138 9.29 -16.05 -4.26
N LYS A 139 8.70 -16.82 -3.34
CA LYS A 139 9.39 -17.24 -2.10
C LYS A 139 10.48 -18.27 -2.37
N GLU A 140 10.23 -19.20 -3.31
CA GLU A 140 11.15 -20.25 -3.71
C GLU A 140 12.28 -19.73 -4.63
N ASP A 141 11.93 -18.83 -5.56
CA ASP A 141 12.86 -18.24 -6.53
C ASP A 141 12.80 -16.71 -6.47
N LYS A 142 13.78 -16.13 -5.81
CA LYS A 142 13.90 -14.68 -5.60
C LYS A 142 14.16 -13.89 -6.89
N SER A 143 14.56 -14.54 -7.98
CA SER A 143 14.72 -13.90 -9.29
C SER A 143 13.40 -13.63 -9.99
N VAL A 144 12.29 -14.20 -9.51
CA VAL A 144 10.95 -14.04 -10.12
C VAL A 144 10.36 -12.68 -9.78
N ILE A 145 9.92 -11.96 -10.81
CA ILE A 145 9.25 -10.67 -10.73
C ILE A 145 7.83 -10.81 -11.31
N PRO A 146 6.79 -10.34 -10.61
CA PRO A 146 5.42 -10.42 -11.07
C PRO A 146 5.15 -9.47 -12.24
N VAL A 147 4.42 -9.96 -13.26
CA VAL A 147 3.86 -9.17 -14.35
C VAL A 147 2.36 -9.42 -14.39
N PHE A 148 1.57 -8.38 -14.18
CA PHE A 148 0.12 -8.52 -14.30
C PHE A 148 -0.33 -8.24 -15.71
N VAL A 149 -1.28 -9.04 -16.19
CA VAL A 149 -1.88 -8.89 -17.51
C VAL A 149 -3.39 -8.84 -17.40
N GLY A 150 -4.03 -8.19 -18.37
CA GLY A 150 -5.47 -8.04 -18.46
C GLY A 150 -6.02 -8.44 -19.82
N PRO A 151 -7.35 -8.34 -20.05
CA PRO A 151 -7.96 -8.68 -21.31
C PRO A 151 -7.41 -7.88 -22.50
N ASN A 152 -7.02 -6.64 -22.26
CA ASN A 152 -6.56 -5.70 -23.29
C ASN A 152 -5.03 -5.55 -23.34
N THR A 153 -4.28 -6.32 -22.55
CA THR A 153 -2.81 -6.24 -22.58
C THR A 153 -2.28 -6.81 -23.89
N THR A 154 -1.64 -5.97 -24.67
CA THR A 154 -1.02 -6.37 -25.97
C THR A 154 0.49 -6.30 -25.91
N ASN A 155 1.04 -5.32 -25.20
CA ASN A 155 2.47 -5.09 -25.08
C ASN A 155 2.92 -5.17 -23.61
N LEU A 156 4.07 -5.77 -23.40
CA LEU A 156 4.69 -5.86 -22.07
C LEU A 156 6.07 -5.17 -22.13
N PRO A 157 6.45 -4.46 -21.07
CA PRO A 157 7.74 -3.78 -21.02
C PRO A 157 8.93 -4.74 -20.84
N VAL A 158 8.64 -6.05 -20.73
CA VAL A 158 9.62 -7.11 -20.42
C VAL A 158 9.30 -8.40 -21.18
N THR A 159 10.32 -9.24 -21.39
CA THR A 159 10.15 -10.60 -21.93
C THR A 159 9.71 -11.54 -20.81
N ILE A 160 8.62 -12.29 -21.03
CA ILE A 160 8.06 -13.24 -20.08
C ILE A 160 8.85 -14.54 -20.08
N SER A 161 9.21 -15.05 -18.91
CA SER A 161 9.84 -16.33 -18.67
C SER A 161 8.84 -17.43 -18.28
N GLY A 162 7.70 -17.03 -17.71
CA GLY A 162 6.65 -17.96 -17.28
C GLY A 162 5.27 -17.34 -17.24
N VAL A 163 4.24 -18.18 -17.29
CA VAL A 163 2.83 -17.79 -17.14
C VAL A 163 2.17 -18.69 -16.10
N ILE A 164 1.31 -18.10 -15.28
CA ILE A 164 0.51 -18.81 -14.30
C ILE A 164 -0.95 -18.78 -14.76
N VAL A 165 -1.58 -19.94 -14.74
CA VAL A 165 -2.90 -20.17 -15.31
C VAL A 165 -3.77 -20.91 -14.31
N THR A 166 -4.96 -20.38 -14.05
CA THR A 166 -6.05 -21.09 -13.37
C THR A 166 -7.17 -21.40 -14.36
N SER A 167 -8.16 -22.18 -13.94
CA SER A 167 -9.40 -22.39 -14.71
C SER A 167 -10.08 -21.07 -15.09
N ASN A 168 -10.01 -20.06 -14.21
CA ASN A 168 -10.64 -18.75 -14.42
C ASN A 168 -9.88 -17.83 -15.38
N SER A 169 -8.59 -18.02 -15.56
CA SER A 169 -7.72 -17.16 -16.37
C SER A 169 -7.25 -17.78 -17.68
N GLU A 170 -7.56 -19.04 -17.95
CA GLU A 170 -7.00 -19.83 -19.07
C GLU A 170 -7.17 -19.14 -20.43
N LYS A 171 -8.37 -18.64 -20.72
CA LYS A 171 -8.67 -17.95 -21.99
C LYS A 171 -7.81 -16.69 -22.19
N ILE A 172 -7.54 -15.95 -21.13
CA ILE A 172 -6.73 -14.72 -21.18
C ILE A 172 -5.25 -15.08 -21.24
N MET A 173 -4.81 -15.99 -20.38
CA MET A 173 -3.42 -16.39 -20.27
C MET A 173 -2.92 -17.20 -21.48
N GLY A 174 -3.83 -17.84 -22.21
CA GLY A 174 -3.50 -18.58 -23.44
C GLY A 174 -2.75 -17.75 -24.48
N ARG A 175 -3.00 -16.46 -24.57
CA ARG A 175 -2.32 -15.53 -25.48
C ARG A 175 -0.84 -15.30 -25.15
N PHE A 176 -0.44 -15.57 -23.92
CA PHE A 176 0.93 -15.37 -23.42
C PHE A 176 1.74 -16.68 -23.39
N LYS A 177 1.14 -17.80 -23.83
CA LYS A 177 1.82 -19.09 -23.94
C LYS A 177 2.58 -19.20 -25.27
N VAL A 178 3.48 -18.24 -25.57
CA VAL A 178 4.20 -18.17 -26.84
C VAL A 178 5.67 -18.50 -26.64
N GLY A 179 6.23 -19.40 -27.48
CA GLY A 179 7.63 -19.77 -27.42
C GLY A 179 8.00 -20.65 -26.21
N ASN A 180 9.18 -20.50 -25.66
CA ASN A 180 9.72 -21.29 -24.54
C ASN A 180 9.28 -20.77 -23.16
N VAL A 181 8.04 -20.32 -23.03
CA VAL A 181 7.50 -19.82 -21.77
C VAL A 181 7.07 -20.99 -20.87
N ARG A 182 7.55 -21.01 -19.64
CA ARG A 182 7.14 -21.99 -18.62
C ARG A 182 5.68 -21.78 -18.23
N VAL A 183 4.82 -22.79 -18.45
CA VAL A 183 3.41 -22.75 -18.06
C VAL A 183 3.24 -23.45 -16.71
N ILE A 184 2.64 -22.75 -15.75
CA ILE A 184 2.35 -23.27 -14.42
C ILE A 184 0.84 -23.25 -14.21
N GLN A 185 0.25 -24.42 -14.03
CA GLN A 185 -1.16 -24.56 -13.66
C GLN A 185 -1.32 -24.33 -12.16
N ALA A 186 -2.21 -23.43 -11.79
CA ALA A 186 -2.61 -23.20 -10.41
C ALA A 186 -4.05 -23.70 -10.21
N LYS A 187 -4.26 -24.44 -9.11
CA LYS A 187 -5.59 -24.94 -8.74
C LYS A 187 -6.20 -24.05 -7.66
N ILE A 188 -7.50 -23.96 -7.66
CA ILE A 188 -8.23 -23.36 -6.55
C ILE A 188 -8.31 -24.41 -5.44
N THR A 189 -7.41 -24.28 -4.48
CA THR A 189 -7.36 -25.16 -3.31
C THR A 189 -8.26 -24.63 -2.21
N ARG A 190 -8.44 -25.43 -1.15
CA ARG A 190 -9.11 -25.00 0.09
C ARG A 190 -8.52 -23.69 0.62
N ASP A 191 -7.19 -23.58 0.66
CA ASP A 191 -6.51 -22.42 1.24
C ASP A 191 -6.68 -21.17 0.36
N VAL A 192 -6.68 -21.32 -0.97
CA VAL A 192 -6.97 -20.22 -1.91
C VAL A 192 -8.40 -19.71 -1.73
N ALA A 193 -9.38 -20.63 -1.59
CA ALA A 193 -10.79 -20.27 -1.37
C ALA A 193 -10.98 -19.60 0.00
N LEU A 194 -10.32 -20.11 1.05
CA LEU A 194 -10.33 -19.50 2.38
C LEU A 194 -9.78 -18.07 2.32
N LYS A 195 -8.66 -17.87 1.63
CA LYS A 195 -8.04 -16.54 1.48
C LYS A 195 -8.94 -15.56 0.76
N ALA A 196 -9.67 -16.00 -0.28
CA ALA A 196 -10.65 -15.17 -0.96
C ALA A 196 -11.81 -14.74 -0.01
N ILE A 197 -12.25 -15.65 0.85
CA ILE A 197 -13.28 -15.36 1.87
C ILE A 197 -12.75 -14.32 2.88
N GLU A 198 -11.51 -14.47 3.35
CA GLU A 198 -10.89 -13.48 4.26
C GLU A 198 -10.81 -12.08 3.62
N TYR A 199 -10.38 -11.96 2.37
CA TYR A 199 -10.37 -10.67 1.67
C TYR A 199 -11.77 -10.08 1.47
N ALA A 200 -12.77 -10.92 1.16
CA ALA A 200 -14.14 -10.46 1.06
C ALA A 200 -14.68 -9.95 2.40
N GLN A 201 -14.36 -10.63 3.49
CA GLN A 201 -14.73 -10.21 4.85
C GLN A 201 -14.11 -8.84 5.19
N MET A 202 -12.81 -8.69 5.02
CA MET A 202 -12.11 -7.43 5.28
C MET A 202 -12.71 -6.28 4.47
N ALA A 203 -12.99 -6.50 3.18
CA ALA A 203 -13.59 -5.48 2.34
C ALA A 203 -15.03 -5.11 2.77
N ILE A 204 -15.83 -6.06 3.25
CA ILE A 204 -17.16 -5.81 3.80
C ILE A 204 -17.05 -5.00 5.09
N GLU A 205 -16.13 -5.33 5.98
CA GLU A 205 -15.90 -4.58 7.23
C GLU A 205 -15.50 -3.12 6.90
N ASN A 206 -14.56 -2.92 6.00
CA ASN A 206 -14.17 -1.60 5.53
C ASN A 206 -15.33 -0.85 4.86
N ALA A 207 -16.18 -1.54 4.07
CA ALA A 207 -17.33 -0.92 3.41
C ALA A 207 -18.42 -0.44 4.40
N LYS A 208 -18.54 -1.11 5.55
CA LYS A 208 -19.47 -0.69 6.62
C LYS A 208 -19.04 0.62 7.27
N GLU A 209 -17.75 0.92 7.34
CA GLU A 209 -17.22 2.17 7.90
C GLU A 209 -17.46 3.37 6.98
N VAL A 210 -17.60 3.10 5.69
CA VAL A 210 -17.83 4.12 4.67
C VAL A 210 -19.33 4.15 4.35
N SER A 211 -20.05 5.24 4.64
CA SER A 211 -21.46 5.39 4.31
C SER A 211 -21.68 5.37 2.78
N GLY A 212 -21.58 4.18 2.19
CA GLY A 212 -21.72 3.93 0.77
C GLY A 212 -23.11 3.42 0.37
N ASP A 213 -23.19 2.79 -0.79
CA ASP A 213 -24.42 2.19 -1.33
C ASP A 213 -24.80 0.94 -0.51
N GLN A 214 -25.89 1.05 0.27
CA GLN A 214 -26.37 -0.01 1.16
C GLN A 214 -26.86 -1.24 0.38
N GLU A 215 -27.40 -1.07 -0.82
CA GLU A 215 -27.87 -2.18 -1.64
C GLU A 215 -26.68 -3.02 -2.15
N LEU A 216 -25.63 -2.37 -2.61
CA LEU A 216 -24.38 -3.03 -2.99
C LEU A 216 -23.74 -3.75 -1.79
N LEU A 217 -23.74 -3.12 -0.62
CA LEU A 217 -23.20 -3.76 0.59
C LEU A 217 -24.01 -5.00 0.99
N ASN A 218 -25.33 -4.93 0.98
CA ASN A 218 -26.19 -6.08 1.25
C ASN A 218 -25.97 -7.22 0.23
N SER A 219 -25.81 -6.86 -1.06
CA SER A 219 -25.47 -7.83 -2.10
C SER A 219 -24.09 -8.46 -1.88
N ALA A 220 -23.09 -7.71 -1.43
CA ALA A 220 -21.78 -8.25 -1.07
C ALA A 220 -21.89 -9.23 0.10
N MET A 221 -22.63 -8.89 1.15
CA MET A 221 -22.86 -9.76 2.31
C MET A 221 -23.58 -11.07 1.93
N THR A 222 -24.59 -10.99 1.07
CA THR A 222 -25.29 -12.18 0.55
C THR A 222 -24.34 -13.14 -0.20
N LEU A 223 -23.50 -12.60 -1.08
CA LEU A 223 -22.49 -13.40 -1.80
C LEU A 223 -21.45 -13.99 -0.85
N PHE A 224 -21.06 -13.25 0.18
CA PHE A 224 -20.15 -13.73 1.21
C PHE A 224 -20.71 -14.93 1.98
N ASP A 225 -21.99 -14.87 2.38
CA ASP A 225 -22.64 -15.98 3.07
C ASP A 225 -22.77 -17.21 2.19
N LEU A 226 -23.08 -17.03 0.90
CA LEU A 226 -23.08 -18.11 -0.08
C LEU A 226 -21.67 -18.69 -0.30
N ALA A 227 -20.63 -17.87 -0.28
CA ALA A 227 -19.25 -18.34 -0.36
C ALA A 227 -18.87 -19.22 0.84
N LYS A 228 -19.21 -18.80 2.05
CA LYS A 228 -18.99 -19.61 3.26
C LYS A 228 -19.74 -20.94 3.22
N LYS A 229 -20.97 -20.94 2.72
CA LYS A 229 -21.76 -22.17 2.54
C LYS A 229 -21.07 -23.11 1.55
N ALA A 230 -20.71 -22.64 0.36
CA ALA A 230 -20.01 -23.45 -0.64
C ALA A 230 -18.68 -24.01 -0.10
N PHE A 231 -17.95 -23.21 0.68
CA PHE A 231 -16.72 -23.63 1.35
C PHE A 231 -16.95 -24.77 2.35
N SER A 232 -18.02 -24.68 3.15
CA SER A 232 -18.38 -25.74 4.11
C SER A 232 -18.84 -27.04 3.42
N GLU A 233 -19.38 -26.95 2.20
CA GLU A 233 -19.76 -28.07 1.34
C GLU A 233 -18.58 -28.69 0.59
N GLY A 234 -17.37 -28.08 0.69
CA GLY A 234 -16.16 -28.55 0.00
C GLY A 234 -16.05 -28.08 -1.46
N ASP A 235 -16.99 -27.26 -1.94
CA ASP A 235 -16.96 -26.68 -3.30
C ASP A 235 -16.09 -25.40 -3.30
N TYR A 236 -14.77 -25.62 -3.33
CA TYR A 236 -13.80 -24.52 -3.19
C TYR A 236 -13.76 -23.60 -4.41
N GLU A 237 -14.03 -24.10 -5.62
CA GLU A 237 -14.09 -23.26 -6.83
C GLU A 237 -15.27 -22.29 -6.77
N LYS A 238 -16.45 -22.79 -6.38
CA LYS A 238 -17.64 -21.96 -6.19
C LYS A 238 -17.48 -20.99 -5.03
N ALA A 239 -16.91 -21.43 -3.90
CA ALA A 239 -16.61 -20.57 -2.76
C ALA A 239 -15.70 -19.42 -3.15
N TYR A 240 -14.63 -19.70 -3.89
CA TYR A 240 -13.71 -18.71 -4.43
C TYR A 240 -14.42 -17.69 -5.33
N ALA A 241 -15.19 -18.15 -6.31
CA ALA A 241 -15.89 -17.26 -7.25
C ALA A 241 -16.88 -16.33 -6.55
N LEU A 242 -17.64 -16.85 -5.57
CA LEU A 242 -18.60 -16.09 -4.79
C LEU A 242 -17.90 -15.08 -3.87
N ALA A 243 -16.82 -15.48 -3.20
CA ALA A 243 -16.02 -14.59 -2.36
C ALA A 243 -15.41 -13.44 -3.18
N PHE A 244 -14.90 -13.74 -4.38
CA PHE A 244 -14.34 -12.72 -5.26
C PHE A 244 -15.39 -11.73 -5.77
N ALA A 245 -16.60 -12.21 -6.10
CA ALA A 245 -17.73 -11.36 -6.46
C ALA A 245 -18.18 -10.46 -5.28
N SER A 246 -18.19 -11.02 -4.07
CA SER A 246 -18.46 -10.27 -2.83
C SER A 246 -17.44 -9.16 -2.61
N LEU A 247 -16.14 -9.49 -2.70
CA LEU A 247 -15.02 -8.53 -2.58
C LEU A 247 -15.19 -7.36 -3.56
N ALA A 248 -15.47 -7.66 -4.85
CA ALA A 248 -15.64 -6.62 -5.86
C ALA A 248 -16.81 -5.66 -5.55
N LYS A 249 -17.92 -6.18 -5.02
CA LYS A 249 -19.06 -5.35 -4.62
C LYS A 249 -18.75 -4.51 -3.39
N ALA A 250 -18.10 -5.06 -2.38
CA ALA A 250 -17.69 -4.33 -1.19
C ALA A 250 -16.70 -3.20 -1.55
N GLN A 251 -15.72 -3.47 -2.41
CA GLN A 251 -14.81 -2.44 -2.91
C GLN A 251 -15.55 -1.34 -3.68
N LYS A 252 -16.54 -1.70 -4.52
CA LYS A 252 -17.38 -0.70 -5.20
C LYS A 252 -18.17 0.17 -4.22
N THR A 253 -18.68 -0.41 -3.14
CA THR A 253 -19.35 0.35 -2.06
C THR A 253 -18.41 1.37 -1.44
N ILE A 254 -17.16 1.01 -1.17
CA ILE A 254 -16.13 1.92 -0.63
C ILE A 254 -15.88 3.08 -1.61
N VAL A 255 -15.72 2.79 -2.90
CA VAL A 255 -15.51 3.83 -3.92
C VAL A 255 -16.66 4.82 -3.93
N LEU A 256 -17.89 4.33 -3.99
CA LEU A 256 -19.10 5.18 -4.04
C LEU A 256 -19.30 5.99 -2.75
N GLY A 257 -18.96 5.39 -1.60
CA GLY A 257 -19.02 6.09 -0.32
C GLY A 257 -17.96 7.17 -0.13
N ASN A 258 -16.84 7.09 -0.86
CA ASN A 258 -15.80 8.11 -0.87
C ASN A 258 -16.04 9.20 -1.92
N VAL A 259 -16.78 8.90 -2.99
CA VAL A 259 -17.19 9.89 -3.98
C VAL A 259 -18.25 10.82 -3.36
N GLY A 260 -17.99 12.11 -3.33
CA GLY A 260 -18.93 13.12 -2.79
C GLY A 260 -18.80 13.39 -1.29
N LYS A 261 -17.93 12.70 -0.57
CA LYS A 261 -17.45 13.20 0.72
C LYS A 261 -16.43 14.32 0.46
N ASP A 262 -16.93 15.46 -0.03
CA ASP A 262 -16.27 16.74 0.25
C ASP A 262 -16.22 16.84 1.77
N SER A 263 -15.08 16.41 2.33
CA SER A 263 -14.89 16.48 3.76
C SER A 263 -15.01 17.95 4.15
N THR A 264 -16.06 18.28 4.93
CA THR A 264 -16.20 19.63 5.45
C THR A 264 -14.89 20.02 6.11
N LEU A 265 -14.55 21.31 6.13
CA LEU A 265 -13.32 21.81 6.79
C LEU A 265 -13.16 21.20 8.19
N VAL A 266 -14.27 21.10 8.93
CA VAL A 266 -14.31 20.48 10.27
C VAL A 266 -13.85 19.00 10.25
N MET A 267 -14.28 18.23 9.25
CA MET A 267 -13.84 16.83 9.12
C MET A 267 -12.34 16.73 8.79
N LYS A 268 -11.84 17.63 7.96
CA LYS A 268 -10.39 17.71 7.65
C LYS A 268 -9.59 18.03 8.91
N LEU A 269 -10.03 19.01 9.71
CA LEU A 269 -9.37 19.38 10.95
C LEU A 269 -9.42 18.26 12.00
N LYS A 270 -10.55 17.57 12.15
CA LYS A 270 -10.65 16.39 13.02
C LYS A 270 -9.73 15.25 12.59
N SER A 271 -9.58 15.03 11.29
CA SER A 271 -8.65 14.03 10.75
C SER A 271 -7.19 14.41 11.03
N GLN A 272 -6.81 15.70 10.85
CA GLN A 272 -5.48 16.20 11.21
C GLN A 272 -5.21 16.07 12.72
N LEU A 273 -6.20 16.38 13.55
CA LEU A 273 -6.11 16.21 15.00
C LEU A 273 -5.80 14.76 15.37
N ARG A 274 -6.51 13.77 14.77
CA ARG A 274 -6.26 12.34 14.99
C ARG A 274 -4.85 11.92 14.57
N LEU A 275 -4.38 12.37 13.41
CA LEU A 275 -3.02 12.12 12.95
C LEU A 275 -1.98 12.63 13.95
N MET A 276 -2.15 13.87 14.42
CA MET A 276 -1.18 14.47 15.34
C MET A 276 -1.20 13.80 16.71
N TRP A 277 -2.35 13.36 17.22
CA TRP A 277 -2.44 12.55 18.42
C TRP A 277 -1.73 11.19 18.24
N ALA A 278 -1.88 10.55 17.09
CA ALA A 278 -1.16 9.32 16.79
C ALA A 278 0.35 9.53 16.75
N LEU A 279 0.83 10.67 16.21
CA LEU A 279 2.24 11.05 16.25
C LEU A 279 2.73 11.33 17.68
N VAL A 280 1.98 12.08 18.47
CA VAL A 280 2.30 12.33 19.88
C VAL A 280 2.51 11.01 20.60
N PHE A 281 1.56 10.08 20.51
CA PHE A 281 1.68 8.78 21.15
C PHE A 281 2.96 8.02 20.73
N ARG A 282 3.27 8.02 19.43
CA ARG A 282 4.47 7.33 18.92
C ARG A 282 5.78 7.95 19.39
N LEU A 283 5.84 9.28 19.44
CA LEU A 283 7.01 10.04 19.89
C LEU A 283 7.19 9.90 21.41
N GLU A 284 6.10 9.93 22.17
CA GLU A 284 6.11 9.75 23.63
C GLU A 284 6.64 8.36 24.04
N VAL A 285 6.16 7.28 23.37
CA VAL A 285 6.68 5.92 23.56
C VAL A 285 8.18 5.82 23.31
N LYS A 286 8.74 6.68 22.44
CA LYS A 286 10.17 6.79 22.17
C LYS A 286 10.92 7.72 23.12
N GLY A 287 10.26 8.22 24.15
CA GLY A 287 10.84 9.11 25.15
C GLY A 287 11.08 10.56 24.68
N GLN A 288 10.41 10.96 23.58
CA GLN A 288 10.50 12.34 23.10
C GLN A 288 9.60 13.24 23.94
N ASP A 289 10.06 14.47 24.19
CA ASP A 289 9.21 15.50 24.83
C ASP A 289 8.19 16.04 23.82
N VAL A 290 6.92 15.71 24.03
CA VAL A 290 5.77 16.12 23.21
C VAL A 290 4.82 17.06 23.96
N SER A 291 5.23 17.58 25.11
CA SER A 291 4.38 18.39 26.01
C SER A 291 3.79 19.61 25.29
N GLN A 292 4.58 20.30 24.49
CA GLN A 292 4.13 21.48 23.72
C GLN A 292 3.09 21.10 22.65
N ALA A 293 3.32 20.02 21.89
CA ALA A 293 2.36 19.54 20.90
C ALA A 293 1.05 19.11 21.57
N THR A 294 1.14 18.33 22.66
CA THR A 294 0.00 17.90 23.47
C THR A 294 -0.83 19.07 23.98
N TYR A 295 -0.17 20.14 24.44
CA TYR A 295 -0.85 21.37 24.89
C TYR A 295 -1.67 21.99 23.76
N TYR A 296 -1.07 22.20 22.59
CA TYR A 296 -1.78 22.79 21.46
C TYR A 296 -2.88 21.89 20.89
N LEU A 297 -2.71 20.56 20.91
CA LEU A 297 -3.76 19.63 20.45
C LEU A 297 -4.99 19.68 21.35
N LYS A 298 -4.81 19.79 22.68
CA LYS A 298 -5.93 19.99 23.60
C LYS A 298 -6.68 21.30 23.36
N LEU A 299 -5.95 22.39 23.06
CA LEU A 299 -6.58 23.65 22.69
C LEU A 299 -7.33 23.56 21.36
N ALA A 300 -6.76 22.87 20.36
CA ALA A 300 -7.41 22.65 19.08
C ALA A 300 -8.70 21.82 19.22
N GLU A 301 -8.66 20.78 20.05
CA GLU A 301 -9.82 19.93 20.34
C GLU A 301 -10.95 20.75 20.97
N LYS A 302 -10.64 21.52 22.00
CA LYS A 302 -11.59 22.44 22.66
C LYS A 302 -12.15 23.48 21.68
N ALA A 303 -11.32 24.10 20.85
CA ALA A 303 -11.77 25.08 19.85
C ALA A 303 -12.72 24.43 18.82
N LEU A 304 -12.46 23.18 18.40
CA LEU A 304 -13.36 22.44 17.50
C LEU A 304 -14.71 22.11 18.16
N GLU A 305 -14.71 21.77 19.44
CA GLU A 305 -15.94 21.52 20.21
C GLU A 305 -16.78 22.81 20.37
N GLU A 306 -16.11 23.95 20.59
CA GLU A 306 -16.76 25.28 20.68
C GLU A 306 -17.12 25.89 19.32
N GLY A 307 -16.82 25.22 18.21
CA GLY A 307 -17.07 25.74 16.85
C GLY A 307 -16.13 26.87 16.41
N LYS A 308 -15.06 27.13 17.13
CA LYS A 308 -14.06 28.17 16.86
C LYS A 308 -13.03 27.69 15.84
N ILE A 309 -13.44 27.62 14.57
CA ILE A 309 -12.66 26.97 13.51
C ILE A 309 -11.29 27.64 13.30
N ASP A 310 -11.24 28.97 13.28
CA ASP A 310 -9.98 29.72 13.05
C ASP A 310 -8.96 29.49 14.19
N GLU A 311 -9.42 29.44 15.44
CA GLU A 311 -8.55 29.11 16.58
C GLU A 311 -8.04 27.68 16.49
N ALA A 312 -8.90 26.72 16.10
CA ALA A 312 -8.52 25.34 15.91
C ALA A 312 -7.42 25.18 14.85
N ILE A 313 -7.52 25.89 13.72
CA ILE A 313 -6.50 25.90 12.67
C ILE A 313 -5.16 26.39 13.23
N ILE A 314 -5.17 27.52 13.97
CA ILE A 314 -3.94 28.08 14.55
C ILE A 314 -3.28 27.10 15.52
N TYR A 315 -4.06 26.45 16.38
CA TYR A 315 -3.53 25.48 17.35
C TYR A 315 -2.99 24.22 16.67
N LEU A 316 -3.68 23.71 15.64
CA LEU A 316 -3.20 22.58 14.86
C LEU A 316 -1.88 22.89 14.14
N GLU A 317 -1.73 24.08 13.55
CA GLU A 317 -0.45 24.47 12.94
C GLU A 317 0.68 24.54 13.97
N LYS A 318 0.45 25.11 15.16
CA LYS A 318 1.45 25.14 16.23
C LYS A 318 1.84 23.75 16.71
N ALA A 319 0.86 22.85 16.87
CA ALA A 319 1.11 21.46 17.23
C ALA A 319 1.95 20.77 16.14
N LYS A 320 1.59 20.96 14.87
CA LYS A 320 2.30 20.38 13.72
C LYS A 320 3.77 20.84 13.67
N GLU A 321 4.05 22.12 13.83
CA GLU A 321 5.42 22.63 13.83
C GLU A 321 6.26 22.02 14.97
N SER A 322 5.68 21.94 16.17
CA SER A 322 6.33 21.28 17.31
C SER A 322 6.65 19.80 17.03
N LEU A 323 5.73 19.07 16.37
CA LEU A 323 5.93 17.66 16.00
C LEU A 323 6.98 17.51 14.89
N LYS A 324 6.98 18.38 13.88
CA LYS A 324 8.00 18.37 12.81
C LYS A 324 9.43 18.50 13.35
N GLU A 325 9.63 19.38 14.31
CA GLU A 325 10.95 19.54 14.95
C GLU A 325 11.41 18.25 15.63
N ARG A 326 10.48 17.52 16.27
CA ARG A 326 10.78 16.26 16.95
C ARG A 326 11.05 15.11 15.99
N VAL A 327 10.33 15.02 14.89
CA VAL A 327 10.56 14.02 13.83
C VAL A 327 11.94 14.26 13.18
N LYS A 328 12.25 15.49 12.77
CA LYS A 328 13.51 15.86 12.09
C LYS A 328 14.72 15.95 13.01
N GLY A 329 14.54 16.16 14.29
CA GLY A 329 15.63 16.32 15.27
C GLY A 329 16.50 15.08 15.47
N ARG A 330 16.09 13.93 14.93
CA ARG A 330 16.84 12.66 15.01
C ARG A 330 18.11 12.60 14.16
N MET A 331 18.27 13.47 13.16
CA MET A 331 19.45 13.46 12.27
C MET A 331 20.69 14.17 12.85
N LYS A 332 20.63 14.79 14.02
CA LYS A 332 21.80 15.37 14.69
C LYS A 332 22.40 14.43 15.72
N TRP A 333 22.69 13.18 15.32
CA TRP A 333 23.64 12.37 16.10
C TRP A 333 25.04 12.76 15.64
N GLU A 334 25.68 13.66 16.40
CA GLU A 334 27.11 13.92 16.22
C GLU A 334 27.87 12.62 16.57
N PRO A 335 28.75 12.14 15.68
CA PRO A 335 29.60 11.01 16.06
C PRO A 335 30.44 11.47 17.26
N VAL A 336 30.36 10.74 18.35
CA VAL A 336 31.21 10.88 19.51
C VAL A 336 32.67 10.87 18.99
N ARG A 337 33.31 12.04 18.98
CA ARG A 337 34.74 12.16 18.74
C ARG A 337 35.44 11.33 19.81
N GLY A 338 35.91 10.18 19.42
CA GLY A 338 36.75 9.34 20.26
C GLY A 338 37.90 10.19 20.80
N ARG A 339 37.90 10.46 22.10
CA ARG A 339 39.06 10.98 22.79
C ARG A 339 40.20 9.98 22.60
N GLY A 340 41.12 10.32 21.71
CA GLY A 340 42.35 9.62 21.59
C GLY A 340 43.04 9.65 22.96
N ARG A 341 43.13 8.51 23.63
CA ARG A 341 44.03 8.32 24.75
C ARG A 341 45.45 8.31 24.18
N GLY A 342 46.14 9.46 24.32
CA GLY A 342 47.58 9.44 24.23
C GLY A 342 48.13 8.50 25.28
N ARG A 343 49.03 7.64 24.89
CA ARG A 343 49.97 6.93 25.77
C ARG A 343 51.32 7.61 25.67
N PRO A 344 52.04 7.69 26.82
CA PRO A 344 53.34 8.28 26.90
C PRO A 344 54.42 7.45 26.18
#